data_0239e98e59a6cbac68c730c78b6cfb9b
#
_entry.id   0239e98e59a6cbac68c730c78b6cfb9b
#
_cell.length_a   1.000
_cell.length_b   1.000
_cell.length_c   1.000
_cell.angle_alpha   90.00
_cell.angle_beta   90.00
_cell.angle_gamma   90.00
#
_symmetry.space_group_name_H-M   'P 1'
#
loop_
_entity.id
_entity.type
_entity.pdbx_description
1 polymer ?
#
loop_
_entity_poly.entity_id
_entity_poly.type
_entity_poly.pdbx_seq_one_letter_code
_entity_poly.pdbx_strand_id
1 'polypeptide(L)'
;LLLLIIGSGTIYPVVYMRQNFEGSMLETFDITRAQLGECHSILGIVFFLTYLPSGWLSDKLPTRWLMSLSMVGTGFLALWLSTAPEFAQIKLIFIGWGITSGLTLWGALIKGTSLLAPHDQQGRFFGLLESGRGLVEALLASIGLAVFAYFLNSVGTGTSGSLTAVIWFYGLVAIGFTPILFFALRTSHMEAPPDPNSRGISGLFRDLKQLLTNQKIWLAAIVILVGYQIFWVTYSLAGLLQSIFQLSAVTVGAITVGRLWMRPLGGVLAGFIGDYFRVIPFLGVLMLSAHPRFDMDAAGHGSE
;
A
#
# COMPACT_ATOMS: atom_id res chain seq x y z
N LEU A 1 -17.21 -0.26 7.38
CA LEU A 1 -16.21 -0.93 6.54
C LEU A 1 -15.90 -0.14 5.27
N LEU A 2 -16.90 0.31 4.50
CA LEU A 2 -16.69 1.05 3.25
C LEU A 2 -15.78 2.29 3.44
N LEU A 3 -15.98 3.07 4.50
CA LEU A 3 -15.15 4.24 4.79
C LEU A 3 -13.69 3.86 5.08
N LEU A 4 -13.46 2.74 5.78
CA LEU A 4 -12.12 2.22 6.03
C LEU A 4 -11.45 1.78 4.73
N ILE A 5 -12.21 1.12 3.86
CA ILE A 5 -11.76 0.69 2.52
C ILE A 5 -11.34 1.90 1.69
N ILE A 6 -12.23 2.89 1.52
CA ILE A 6 -11.96 4.05 0.68
C ILE A 6 -10.80 4.86 1.26
N GLY A 7 -10.83 5.18 2.56
CA GLY A 7 -9.77 5.95 3.21
C GLY A 7 -8.40 5.30 3.08
N SER A 8 -8.29 4.00 3.37
CA SER A 8 -7.01 3.29 3.25
C SER A 8 -6.58 3.06 1.80
N GLY A 9 -7.52 2.79 0.88
CA GLY A 9 -7.22 2.60 -0.54
C GLY A 9 -6.75 3.88 -1.24
N THR A 10 -7.19 5.05 -0.77
CA THR A 10 -6.83 6.36 -1.34
C THR A 10 -5.35 6.72 -1.13
N ILE A 11 -4.74 6.26 -0.04
CA ILE A 11 -3.35 6.58 0.28
C ILE A 11 -2.35 5.83 -0.63
N TYR A 12 -2.68 4.62 -1.07
CA TYR A 12 -1.76 3.76 -1.81
C TYR A 12 -1.25 4.33 -3.13
N PRO A 13 -2.10 4.87 -4.02
CA PRO A 13 -1.63 5.38 -5.31
C PRO A 13 -0.56 6.47 -5.21
N VAL A 14 -0.59 7.29 -4.17
CA VAL A 14 0.40 8.36 -4.00
C VAL A 14 1.69 7.84 -3.38
N VAL A 15 1.61 7.03 -2.33
CA VAL A 15 2.80 6.50 -1.63
C VAL A 15 3.57 5.51 -2.50
N TYR A 16 2.86 4.73 -3.32
CA TYR A 16 3.42 3.72 -4.21
C TYR A 16 3.32 4.08 -5.69
N MET A 17 3.36 5.37 -6.00
CA MET A 17 3.27 5.90 -7.37
C MET A 17 4.34 5.33 -8.31
N ARG A 18 5.49 4.94 -7.77
CA ARG A 18 6.57 4.28 -8.50
C ARG A 18 6.08 3.09 -9.33
N GLN A 19 5.11 2.30 -8.83
CA GLN A 19 4.63 1.10 -9.53
C GLN A 19 4.04 1.38 -10.93
N ASN A 20 3.55 2.60 -11.15
CA ASN A 20 2.90 3.00 -12.41
C ASN A 20 3.67 4.08 -13.18
N PHE A 21 4.47 4.91 -12.48
CA PHE A 21 5.10 6.11 -13.04
C PHE A 21 6.61 6.19 -12.74
N GLU A 22 7.32 5.04 -12.60
CA GLU A 22 8.74 5.04 -12.23
C GLU A 22 9.57 5.94 -13.13
N GLY A 23 9.51 5.76 -14.46
CA GLY A 23 10.29 6.56 -15.39
C GLY A 23 9.95 8.04 -15.34
N SER A 24 8.65 8.37 -15.22
CA SER A 24 8.21 9.77 -15.08
C SER A 24 8.69 10.40 -13.77
N MET A 25 8.78 9.63 -12.67
CA MET A 25 9.37 10.12 -11.42
C MET A 25 10.86 10.41 -11.55
N LEU A 26 11.62 9.52 -12.22
CA LEU A 26 13.05 9.71 -12.43
C LEU A 26 13.31 10.98 -13.23
N GLU A 27 12.55 11.19 -14.31
CA GLU A 27 12.65 12.38 -15.16
C GLU A 27 12.21 13.66 -14.43
N THR A 28 11.07 13.63 -13.73
CA THR A 28 10.49 14.82 -13.09
C THR A 28 11.33 15.33 -11.92
N PHE A 29 11.91 14.43 -11.13
CA PHE A 29 12.68 14.79 -9.93
C PHE A 29 14.19 14.80 -10.17
N ASP A 30 14.64 14.52 -11.39
CA ASP A 30 16.05 14.40 -11.75
C ASP A 30 16.83 13.50 -10.80
N ILE A 31 16.27 12.32 -10.51
CA ILE A 31 16.84 11.33 -9.61
C ILE A 31 17.11 10.01 -10.33
N THR A 32 18.09 9.28 -9.82
CA THR A 32 18.42 7.95 -10.32
C THR A 32 17.45 6.90 -9.75
N ARG A 33 17.38 5.73 -10.42
CA ARG A 33 16.63 4.57 -9.92
C ARG A 33 17.13 4.11 -8.54
N ALA A 34 18.43 4.22 -8.28
CA ALA A 34 19.02 3.91 -6.98
C ALA A 34 18.54 4.86 -5.89
N GLN A 35 18.48 6.16 -6.17
CA GLN A 35 17.96 7.18 -5.24
C GLN A 35 16.47 6.98 -4.95
N LEU A 36 15.67 6.64 -5.97
CA LEU A 36 14.26 6.29 -5.75
C LEU A 36 14.12 5.01 -4.91
N GLY A 37 15.02 4.04 -5.10
CA GLY A 37 15.14 2.84 -4.26
C GLY A 37 15.49 3.18 -2.81
N GLU A 38 16.41 4.13 -2.59
CA GLU A 38 16.76 4.65 -1.24
C GLU A 38 15.54 5.24 -0.54
N CYS A 39 14.74 6.06 -1.22
CA CYS A 39 13.50 6.62 -0.67
C CYS A 39 12.53 5.52 -0.21
N HIS A 40 12.33 4.46 -1.01
CA HIS A 40 11.47 3.34 -0.63
C HIS A 40 12.06 2.49 0.50
N SER A 41 13.38 2.37 0.58
CA SER A 41 14.05 1.72 1.72
C SER A 41 13.84 2.50 3.01
N ILE A 42 13.95 3.82 2.97
CA ILE A 42 13.65 4.72 4.09
C ILE A 42 12.18 4.55 4.53
N LEU A 43 11.23 4.55 3.58
CA LEU A 43 9.82 4.31 3.85
C LEU A 43 9.62 2.97 4.58
N GLY A 44 10.26 1.90 4.10
CA GLY A 44 10.20 0.57 4.71
C GLY A 44 10.76 0.53 6.14
N ILE A 45 11.88 1.22 6.40
CA ILE A 45 12.46 1.34 7.74
C ILE A 45 11.49 2.08 8.67
N VAL A 46 10.90 3.19 8.21
CA VAL A 46 9.93 3.94 9.02
C VAL A 46 8.67 3.11 9.29
N PHE A 47 8.18 2.32 8.33
CA PHE A 47 7.09 1.38 8.58
C PHE A 47 7.44 0.36 9.65
N PHE A 48 8.62 -0.25 9.56
CA PHE A 48 9.09 -1.21 10.57
C PHE A 48 9.09 -0.61 11.97
N LEU A 49 9.58 0.62 12.12
CA LEU A 49 9.64 1.32 13.40
C LEU A 49 8.27 1.77 13.91
N THR A 50 7.32 2.06 13.02
CA THR A 50 6.03 2.65 13.37
C THR A 50 4.89 1.64 13.53
N TYR A 51 4.96 0.44 12.97
CA TYR A 51 3.87 -0.54 13.06
C TYR A 51 3.54 -0.97 14.49
N LEU A 52 4.56 -1.21 15.33
CA LEU A 52 4.33 -1.57 16.72
C LEU A 52 3.72 -0.41 17.53
N PRO A 53 4.28 0.82 17.49
CA PRO A 53 3.64 1.99 18.10
C PRO A 53 2.24 2.30 17.56
N SER A 54 1.96 1.99 16.28
CA SER A 54 0.66 2.19 15.66
C SER A 54 -0.45 1.40 16.36
N GLY A 55 -0.19 0.15 16.72
CA GLY A 55 -1.12 -0.66 17.50
C GLY A 55 -1.47 -0.01 18.84
N TRP A 56 -0.46 0.38 19.61
CA TRP A 56 -0.63 1.07 20.90
C TRP A 56 -1.35 2.42 20.75
N LEU A 57 -1.04 3.19 19.70
CA LEU A 57 -1.66 4.48 19.45
C LEU A 57 -3.15 4.30 19.10
N SER A 58 -3.50 3.27 18.34
CA SER A 58 -4.87 2.95 17.98
C SER A 58 -5.73 2.55 19.18
N ASP A 59 -5.11 2.02 20.26
CA ASP A 59 -5.83 1.71 21.50
C ASP A 59 -6.18 2.95 22.31
N LYS A 60 -5.43 4.03 22.14
CA LYS A 60 -5.62 5.28 22.87
C LYS A 60 -6.43 6.34 22.15
N LEU A 61 -6.37 6.34 20.83
CA LEU A 61 -6.99 7.37 20.01
C LEU A 61 -8.12 6.78 19.14
N PRO A 62 -9.21 7.52 18.96
CA PRO A 62 -10.29 7.11 18.07
C PRO A 62 -9.81 6.93 16.63
N THR A 63 -10.30 5.89 15.97
CA THR A 63 -9.97 5.55 14.56
C THR A 63 -10.14 6.74 13.62
N ARG A 64 -11.19 7.55 13.81
CA ARG A 64 -11.46 8.74 12.99
C ARG A 64 -10.31 9.76 12.97
N TRP A 65 -9.69 10.03 14.14
CA TRP A 65 -8.59 10.98 14.23
C TRP A 65 -7.34 10.45 13.54
N LEU A 66 -7.02 9.20 13.80
CA LEU A 66 -5.82 8.55 13.24
C LEU A 66 -5.90 8.46 11.72
N MET A 67 -7.02 7.98 11.18
CA MET A 67 -7.19 7.88 9.74
C MET A 67 -7.26 9.24 9.05
N SER A 68 -7.94 10.23 9.67
CA SER A 68 -7.99 11.59 9.12
C SER A 68 -6.62 12.25 9.10
N LEU A 69 -5.84 12.10 10.18
CA LEU A 69 -4.47 12.61 10.24
C LEU A 69 -3.58 11.95 9.16
N SER A 70 -3.74 10.65 8.96
CA SER A 70 -3.04 9.92 7.90
C SER A 70 -3.35 10.49 6.52
N MET A 71 -4.62 10.70 6.20
CA MET A 71 -5.04 11.18 4.89
C MET A 71 -4.61 12.62 4.63
N VAL A 72 -4.83 13.51 5.59
CA VAL A 72 -4.41 14.92 5.50
C VAL A 72 -2.89 15.02 5.38
N GLY A 73 -2.16 14.33 6.26
CA GLY A 73 -0.70 14.35 6.23
C GLY A 73 -0.12 13.78 4.94
N THR A 74 -0.65 12.64 4.47
CA THR A 74 -0.22 12.05 3.20
C THR A 74 -0.53 12.96 2.02
N GLY A 75 -1.70 13.60 2.01
CA GLY A 75 -2.09 14.53 0.97
C GLY A 75 -1.23 15.80 0.93
N PHE A 76 -0.94 16.42 2.08
CA PHE A 76 -0.03 17.58 2.13
C PHE A 76 1.40 17.23 1.69
N LEU A 77 1.91 16.07 2.08
CA LEU A 77 3.22 15.59 1.62
C LEU A 77 3.22 15.35 0.10
N ALA A 78 2.11 14.89 -0.47
CA ALA A 78 1.96 14.79 -1.91
C ALA A 78 2.01 16.17 -2.58
N LEU A 79 1.28 17.16 -2.03
CA LEU A 79 1.35 18.54 -2.54
C LEU A 79 2.75 19.13 -2.42
N TRP A 80 3.48 18.81 -1.37
CA TRP A 80 4.90 19.19 -1.29
C TRP A 80 5.72 18.49 -2.36
N LEU A 81 5.54 17.20 -2.60
CA LEU A 81 6.25 16.49 -3.67
C LEU A 81 5.98 17.10 -5.06
N SER A 82 4.76 17.63 -5.29
CA SER A 82 4.40 18.26 -6.57
C SER A 82 5.22 19.51 -6.92
N THR A 83 5.89 20.11 -5.94
CA THR A 83 6.80 21.24 -6.17
C THR A 83 8.16 20.83 -6.74
N ALA A 84 8.37 19.56 -7.05
CA ALA A 84 9.64 18.97 -7.48
C ALA A 84 10.83 19.38 -6.56
N PRO A 85 10.76 19.07 -5.26
CA PRO A 85 11.76 19.48 -4.30
C PRO A 85 13.09 18.73 -4.51
N GLU A 86 14.16 19.21 -3.90
CA GLU A 86 15.47 18.56 -3.93
C GLU A 86 15.44 17.15 -3.31
N PHE A 87 16.38 16.30 -3.70
CA PHE A 87 16.43 14.88 -3.28
C PHE A 87 16.40 14.69 -1.75
N ALA A 88 17.06 15.58 -0.99
CA ALA A 88 17.02 15.53 0.47
C ALA A 88 15.58 15.73 1.03
N GLN A 89 14.82 16.62 0.42
CA GLN A 89 13.43 16.89 0.79
C GLN A 89 12.50 15.75 0.35
N ILE A 90 12.77 15.12 -0.80
CA ILE A 90 12.04 13.90 -1.21
C ILE A 90 12.19 12.81 -0.16
N LYS A 91 13.40 12.59 0.39
CA LYS A 91 13.59 11.64 1.50
C LYS A 91 12.76 11.99 2.74
N LEU A 92 12.66 13.27 3.10
CA LEU A 92 11.80 13.72 4.21
C LEU A 92 10.32 13.45 3.93
N ILE A 93 9.87 13.61 2.69
CA ILE A 93 8.49 13.28 2.29
C ILE A 93 8.22 11.78 2.47
N PHE A 94 9.17 10.91 2.09
CA PHE A 94 9.03 9.46 2.26
C PHE A 94 9.06 9.05 3.75
N ILE A 95 9.85 9.72 4.59
CA ILE A 95 9.79 9.58 6.06
C ILE A 95 8.39 9.98 6.55
N GLY A 96 7.90 11.13 6.11
CA GLY A 96 6.56 11.62 6.46
C GLY A 96 5.45 10.65 6.04
N TRP A 97 5.51 10.09 4.84
CA TRP A 97 4.56 9.06 4.40
C TRP A 97 4.67 7.78 5.24
N GLY A 98 5.87 7.38 5.65
CA GLY A 98 6.08 6.28 6.58
C GLY A 98 5.38 6.50 7.93
N ILE A 99 5.45 7.73 8.46
CA ILE A 99 4.78 8.12 9.70
C ILE A 99 3.26 8.18 9.48
N THR A 100 2.78 8.90 8.48
CA THR A 100 1.35 9.08 8.25
C THR A 100 0.65 7.77 7.88
N SER A 101 1.28 6.90 7.11
CA SER A 101 0.68 5.61 6.72
C SER A 101 1.01 4.48 7.70
N GLY A 102 2.22 4.43 8.26
CA GLY A 102 2.64 3.37 9.19
C GLY A 102 2.07 3.59 10.59
N LEU A 103 2.30 4.78 11.18
CA LEU A 103 1.95 5.04 12.57
C LEU A 103 0.45 5.31 12.75
N THR A 104 -0.18 6.08 11.87
CA THR A 104 -1.56 6.54 12.11
C THR A 104 -2.62 5.74 11.35
N LEU A 105 -2.28 5.10 10.22
CA LEU A 105 -3.27 4.36 9.43
C LEU A 105 -3.44 2.90 9.88
N TRP A 106 -2.33 2.15 9.94
CA TRP A 106 -2.40 0.68 10.01
C TRP A 106 -3.07 0.16 11.27
N GLY A 107 -2.66 0.61 12.45
CA GLY A 107 -3.28 0.19 13.72
C GLY A 107 -4.76 0.56 13.77
N ALA A 108 -5.12 1.78 13.34
CA ALA A 108 -6.49 2.25 13.29
C ALA A 108 -7.35 1.44 12.30
N LEU A 109 -6.80 1.07 11.14
CA LEU A 109 -7.48 0.28 10.13
C LEU A 109 -7.78 -1.14 10.62
N ILE A 110 -6.77 -1.81 11.19
CA ILE A 110 -6.91 -3.17 11.72
C ILE A 110 -7.92 -3.18 12.88
N LYS A 111 -7.77 -2.27 13.85
CA LYS A 111 -8.70 -2.15 14.97
C LYS A 111 -10.11 -1.82 14.51
N GLY A 112 -10.28 -0.81 13.65
CA GLY A 112 -11.60 -0.44 13.12
C GLY A 112 -12.29 -1.58 12.39
N THR A 113 -11.54 -2.38 11.64
CA THR A 113 -12.08 -3.56 10.95
C THR A 113 -12.46 -4.66 11.93
N SER A 114 -11.61 -4.95 12.92
CA SER A 114 -11.89 -6.00 13.90
C SER A 114 -13.09 -5.67 14.79
N LEU A 115 -13.33 -4.39 15.11
CA LEU A 115 -14.49 -3.95 15.87
C LEU A 115 -15.81 -4.06 15.07
N LEU A 116 -15.73 -3.95 13.75
CA LEU A 116 -16.90 -4.10 12.87
C LEU A 116 -17.25 -5.56 12.57
N ALA A 117 -16.25 -6.44 12.65
CA ALA A 117 -16.39 -7.82 12.23
C ALA A 117 -16.87 -8.70 13.41
N PRO A 118 -17.98 -9.47 13.26
CA PRO A 118 -18.33 -10.52 14.20
C PRO A 118 -17.18 -11.52 14.37
N HIS A 119 -17.09 -12.15 15.54
CA HIS A 119 -15.99 -13.08 15.87
C HIS A 119 -15.81 -14.23 14.87
N ASP A 120 -16.91 -14.72 14.32
CA ASP A 120 -16.97 -15.80 13.34
C ASP A 120 -16.77 -15.34 11.89
N GLN A 121 -16.70 -14.03 11.63
CA GLN A 121 -16.61 -13.45 10.28
C GLN A 121 -15.37 -12.56 10.07
N GLN A 122 -14.40 -12.62 10.99
CA GLN A 122 -13.19 -11.81 10.92
C GLN A 122 -12.47 -11.96 9.56
N GLY A 123 -12.32 -13.20 9.09
CA GLY A 123 -11.66 -13.48 7.80
C GLY A 123 -12.37 -12.81 6.62
N ARG A 124 -13.71 -12.83 6.58
CA ARG A 124 -14.50 -12.17 5.52
C ARG A 124 -14.34 -10.66 5.53
N PHE A 125 -14.37 -10.04 6.72
CA PHE A 125 -14.23 -8.59 6.84
C PHE A 125 -12.84 -8.11 6.43
N PHE A 126 -11.79 -8.82 6.82
CA PHE A 126 -10.43 -8.52 6.38
C PHE A 126 -10.22 -8.82 4.89
N GLY A 127 -10.82 -9.89 4.36
CA GLY A 127 -10.83 -10.18 2.93
C GLY A 127 -11.53 -9.08 2.10
N LEU A 128 -12.70 -8.61 2.55
CA LEU A 128 -13.41 -7.48 1.95
C LEU A 128 -12.62 -6.17 2.05
N LEU A 129 -11.94 -5.94 3.19
CA LEU A 129 -11.07 -4.79 3.36
C LEU A 129 -9.95 -4.79 2.31
N GLU A 130 -9.21 -5.89 2.19
CA GLU A 130 -8.06 -5.98 1.28
C GLU A 130 -8.50 -5.93 -0.20
N SER A 131 -9.58 -6.63 -0.56
CA SER A 131 -10.14 -6.58 -1.92
C SER A 131 -10.67 -5.19 -2.27
N GLY A 132 -11.40 -4.58 -1.34
CA GLY A 132 -11.96 -3.24 -1.50
C GLY A 132 -10.88 -2.17 -1.63
N ARG A 133 -9.81 -2.25 -0.82
CA ARG A 133 -8.65 -1.37 -0.94
C ARG A 133 -7.97 -1.52 -2.29
N GLY A 134 -7.81 -2.76 -2.77
CA GLY A 134 -7.28 -3.03 -4.10
C GLY A 134 -8.15 -2.44 -5.21
N LEU A 135 -9.47 -2.48 -5.05
CA LEU A 135 -10.42 -1.87 -6.00
C LEU A 135 -10.27 -0.34 -6.03
N VAL A 136 -10.23 0.31 -4.85
CA VAL A 136 -10.04 1.77 -4.76
C VAL A 136 -8.70 2.18 -5.36
N GLU A 137 -7.63 1.43 -5.07
CA GLU A 137 -6.30 1.65 -5.63
C GLU A 137 -6.33 1.55 -7.17
N ALA A 138 -6.94 0.50 -7.73
CA ALA A 138 -7.03 0.30 -9.18
C ALA A 138 -7.86 1.41 -9.87
N LEU A 139 -8.98 1.81 -9.27
CA LEU A 139 -9.80 2.92 -9.76
C LEU A 139 -9.02 4.25 -9.79
N LEU A 140 -8.40 4.61 -8.66
CA LEU A 140 -7.63 5.86 -8.58
C LEU A 140 -6.40 5.83 -9.48
N ALA A 141 -5.71 4.69 -9.60
CA ALA A 141 -4.60 4.54 -10.53
C ALA A 141 -5.05 4.67 -11.99
N SER A 142 -6.24 4.13 -12.35
CA SER A 142 -6.82 4.28 -13.68
C SER A 142 -7.14 5.75 -14.00
N ILE A 143 -7.74 6.47 -13.04
CA ILE A 143 -8.03 7.91 -13.19
C ILE A 143 -6.71 8.70 -13.26
N GLY A 144 -5.74 8.39 -12.41
CA GLY A 144 -4.42 9.02 -12.43
C GLY A 144 -3.70 8.84 -13.76
N LEU A 145 -3.77 7.64 -14.36
CA LEU A 145 -3.23 7.39 -15.69
C LEU A 145 -3.97 8.19 -16.78
N ALA A 146 -5.30 8.29 -16.68
CA ALA A 146 -6.08 9.13 -17.61
C ALA A 146 -5.71 10.61 -17.48
N VAL A 147 -5.54 11.12 -16.26
CA VAL A 147 -5.03 12.48 -16.00
C VAL A 147 -3.65 12.66 -16.62
N PHE A 148 -2.72 11.73 -16.37
CA PHE A 148 -1.39 11.78 -16.96
C PHE A 148 -1.43 11.83 -18.49
N ALA A 149 -2.18 10.93 -19.12
CA ALA A 149 -2.31 10.87 -20.58
C ALA A 149 -2.96 12.13 -21.16
N TYR A 150 -3.96 12.69 -20.50
CA TYR A 150 -4.61 13.94 -20.92
C TYR A 150 -3.64 15.12 -20.90
N PHE A 151 -2.90 15.31 -19.81
CA PHE A 151 -1.94 16.41 -19.71
C PHE A 151 -0.76 16.23 -20.67
N LEU A 152 -0.31 14.99 -20.88
CA LEU A 152 0.79 14.69 -21.80
C LEU A 152 0.40 14.94 -23.25
N ASN A 153 -0.77 14.41 -23.69
CA ASN A 153 -1.13 14.37 -25.11
C ASN A 153 -2.00 15.55 -25.56
N SER A 154 -2.89 16.04 -24.68
CA SER A 154 -3.86 17.08 -25.06
C SER A 154 -3.42 18.47 -24.62
N VAL A 155 -2.81 18.61 -23.43
CA VAL A 155 -2.33 19.89 -22.92
C VAL A 155 -0.88 20.13 -23.33
N GLY A 156 -0.08 19.08 -23.51
CA GLY A 156 1.31 19.19 -23.95
C GLY A 156 2.27 19.67 -22.86
N THR A 157 1.99 19.38 -21.59
CA THR A 157 2.83 19.83 -20.45
C THR A 157 4.12 19.04 -20.28
N GLY A 158 4.37 18.05 -21.14
CA GLY A 158 5.49 17.11 -21.00
C GLY A 158 5.31 16.14 -19.83
N THR A 159 6.29 15.27 -19.63
CA THR A 159 6.25 14.20 -18.61
C THR A 159 6.13 14.78 -17.19
N SER A 160 6.94 15.80 -16.88
CA SER A 160 6.99 16.40 -15.55
C SER A 160 5.69 17.12 -15.17
N GLY A 161 5.13 17.91 -16.08
CA GLY A 161 3.84 18.58 -15.86
C GLY A 161 2.69 17.58 -15.70
N SER A 162 2.71 16.50 -16.48
CA SER A 162 1.70 15.43 -16.43
C SER A 162 1.77 14.66 -15.11
N LEU A 163 2.97 14.33 -14.63
CA LEU A 163 3.14 13.68 -13.33
C LEU A 163 2.73 14.60 -12.17
N THR A 164 3.09 15.88 -12.25
CA THR A 164 2.68 16.90 -11.27
C THR A 164 1.15 16.96 -11.15
N ALA A 165 0.42 16.94 -12.28
CA ALA A 165 -1.05 16.90 -12.26
C ALA A 165 -1.60 15.65 -11.56
N VAL A 166 -0.99 14.48 -11.75
CA VAL A 166 -1.36 13.24 -11.07
C VAL A 166 -1.12 13.34 -9.56
N ILE A 167 0.02 13.91 -9.14
CA ILE A 167 0.34 14.11 -7.73
C ILE A 167 -0.67 15.06 -7.07
N TRP A 168 -1.03 16.15 -7.73
CA TRP A 168 -2.09 17.05 -7.29
C TRP A 168 -3.42 16.33 -7.15
N PHE A 169 -3.80 15.53 -8.16
CA PHE A 169 -5.04 14.75 -8.12
C PHE A 169 -5.09 13.85 -6.90
N TYR A 170 -4.06 13.03 -6.65
CA TYR A 170 -4.04 12.12 -5.50
C TYR A 170 -4.01 12.86 -4.17
N GLY A 171 -3.23 13.94 -4.06
CA GLY A 171 -3.15 14.75 -2.85
C GLY A 171 -4.50 15.41 -2.51
N LEU A 172 -5.16 15.99 -3.49
CA LEU A 172 -6.48 16.63 -3.32
C LEU A 172 -7.57 15.61 -2.99
N VAL A 173 -7.55 14.43 -3.61
CA VAL A 173 -8.51 13.35 -3.27
C VAL A 173 -8.33 12.90 -1.83
N ALA A 174 -7.09 12.73 -1.35
CA ALA A 174 -6.82 12.36 0.03
C ALA A 174 -7.31 13.43 1.02
N ILE A 175 -6.97 14.71 0.78
CA ILE A 175 -7.41 15.82 1.64
C ILE A 175 -8.92 16.00 1.57
N GLY A 176 -9.51 15.97 0.37
CA GLY A 176 -10.93 16.20 0.15
C GLY A 176 -11.83 15.11 0.74
N PHE A 177 -11.35 13.86 0.79
CA PHE A 177 -12.09 12.76 1.43
C PHE A 177 -12.00 12.79 2.96
N THR A 178 -11.02 13.47 3.52
CA THR A 178 -10.79 13.51 4.98
C THR A 178 -12.00 14.00 5.78
N PRO A 179 -12.67 15.13 5.44
CA PRO A 179 -13.86 15.57 6.17
C PRO A 179 -14.98 14.53 6.17
N ILE A 180 -15.22 13.89 5.02
CA ILE A 180 -16.24 12.84 4.88
C ILE A 180 -15.95 11.71 5.85
N LEU A 181 -14.71 11.23 5.86
CA LEU A 181 -14.25 10.16 6.75
C LEU A 181 -14.35 10.56 8.22
N PHE A 182 -13.91 11.76 8.58
CA PHE A 182 -13.91 12.26 9.95
C PHE A 182 -15.33 12.36 10.55
N PHE A 183 -16.26 12.95 9.80
CA PHE A 183 -17.63 13.11 10.27
C PHE A 183 -18.44 11.81 10.22
N ALA A 184 -18.27 11.01 9.20
CA ALA A 184 -19.00 9.76 9.07
C ALA A 184 -18.52 8.66 10.04
N LEU A 185 -17.24 8.64 10.41
CA LEU A 185 -16.74 7.74 11.46
C LEU A 185 -17.14 8.19 12.89
N ARG A 186 -17.53 9.44 13.08
CA ARG A 186 -18.00 9.95 14.39
C ARG A 186 -19.27 9.25 14.87
N THR A 187 -20.13 8.84 13.95
CA THR A 187 -21.44 8.22 14.25
C THR A 187 -21.38 6.69 14.34
N SER A 188 -20.22 6.09 14.10
CA SER A 188 -20.09 4.65 14.11
C SER A 188 -19.70 4.13 15.50
N HIS A 189 -20.20 2.94 15.86
CA HIS A 189 -19.84 2.20 17.09
C HIS A 189 -18.35 1.77 17.16
N MET A 190 -17.51 2.30 16.29
CA MET A 190 -16.05 2.02 16.26
C MET A 190 -15.25 2.77 17.32
N GLU A 191 -15.89 3.61 18.13
CA GLU A 191 -15.27 4.22 19.30
C GLU A 191 -15.47 3.28 20.50
N ALA A 192 -14.70 2.20 20.56
CA ALA A 192 -14.51 1.53 21.83
C ALA A 192 -13.91 2.57 22.81
N PRO A 193 -14.49 2.73 24.01
CA PRO A 193 -13.89 3.61 25.01
C PRO A 193 -12.43 3.19 25.19
N PRO A 194 -11.50 4.12 25.42
CA PRO A 194 -10.13 3.79 25.75
C PRO A 194 -10.14 2.74 26.85
N ASP A 195 -9.52 1.59 26.64
CA ASP A 195 -9.44 0.57 27.67
C ASP A 195 -8.76 1.19 28.90
N PRO A 196 -9.45 1.34 30.04
CA PRO A 196 -8.84 1.89 31.25
C PRO A 196 -7.63 1.09 31.73
N ASN A 197 -7.55 -0.19 31.31
CA ASN A 197 -6.44 -1.11 31.56
C ASN A 197 -5.40 -1.09 30.43
N SER A 198 -5.50 -0.17 29.44
CA SER A 198 -4.49 -0.05 28.38
C SER A 198 -3.11 0.13 29.04
N ARG A 199 -2.32 -0.92 28.98
CA ARG A 199 -1.00 -0.98 29.60
C ARG A 199 -0.12 0.10 29.00
N GLY A 200 0.69 0.75 29.86
CA GLY A 200 1.68 1.72 29.41
C GLY A 200 2.72 1.06 28.48
N ILE A 201 3.68 1.84 28.00
CA ILE A 201 4.77 1.38 27.11
C ILE A 201 5.48 0.14 27.68
N SER A 202 5.59 0.01 29.00
CA SER A 202 6.17 -1.18 29.66
C SER A 202 5.36 -2.48 29.41
N GLY A 203 4.03 -2.36 29.27
CA GLY A 203 3.17 -3.48 28.88
C GLY A 203 3.43 -3.92 27.45
N LEU A 204 3.65 -2.98 26.54
CA LEU A 204 3.95 -3.24 25.13
C LEU A 204 5.21 -4.14 24.99
N PHE A 205 6.27 -3.88 25.71
CA PHE A 205 7.48 -4.71 25.68
C PHE A 205 7.28 -6.12 26.22
N ARG A 206 6.43 -6.28 27.22
CA ARG A 206 6.08 -7.61 27.74
C ARG A 206 5.27 -8.40 26.73
N ASP A 207 4.26 -7.77 26.14
CA ASP A 207 3.41 -8.37 25.14
C ASP A 207 4.22 -8.73 23.87
N LEU A 208 5.15 -7.87 23.46
CA LEU A 208 6.10 -8.14 22.38
C LEU A 208 6.95 -9.38 22.66
N LYS A 209 7.50 -9.53 23.87
CA LYS A 209 8.26 -10.73 24.25
C LYS A 209 7.41 -11.99 24.13
N GLN A 210 6.15 -11.93 24.58
CA GLN A 210 5.23 -13.07 24.49
C GLN A 210 4.89 -13.39 23.02
N LEU A 211 4.71 -12.37 22.15
CA LEU A 211 4.48 -12.56 20.72
C LEU A 211 5.69 -13.20 20.04
N LEU A 212 6.90 -12.75 20.35
CA LEU A 212 8.14 -13.26 19.76
C LEU A 212 8.44 -14.72 20.16
N THR A 213 7.89 -15.21 21.25
CA THR A 213 8.02 -16.63 21.68
C THR A 213 6.98 -17.55 21.05
N ASN A 214 5.96 -17.00 20.36
CA ASN A 214 4.88 -17.79 19.79
C ASN A 214 5.20 -18.25 18.37
N GLN A 215 5.45 -19.55 18.19
CA GLN A 215 5.76 -20.17 16.89
C GLN A 215 4.70 -19.91 15.80
N LYS A 216 3.41 -19.84 16.17
CA LYS A 216 2.34 -19.59 15.20
C LYS A 216 2.45 -18.20 14.57
N ILE A 217 2.91 -17.21 15.34
CA ILE A 217 3.14 -15.85 14.85
C ILE A 217 4.30 -15.84 13.86
N TRP A 218 5.40 -16.54 14.15
CA TRP A 218 6.53 -16.65 13.22
C TRP A 218 6.14 -17.35 11.93
N LEU A 219 5.36 -18.45 12.02
CA LEU A 219 4.88 -19.12 10.83
C LEU A 219 4.02 -18.20 9.95
N ALA A 220 3.07 -17.49 10.56
CA ALA A 220 2.24 -16.50 9.84
C ALA A 220 3.09 -15.38 9.23
N ALA A 221 4.08 -14.85 9.97
CA ALA A 221 4.98 -13.82 9.49
C ALA A 221 5.81 -14.29 8.28
N ILE A 222 6.33 -15.52 8.30
CA ILE A 222 7.09 -16.10 7.19
C ILE A 222 6.20 -16.26 5.95
N VAL A 223 4.98 -16.80 6.12
CA VAL A 223 4.01 -16.96 5.02
C VAL A 223 3.69 -15.62 4.37
N ILE A 224 3.42 -14.59 5.19
CA ILE A 224 3.16 -13.23 4.71
C ILE A 224 4.41 -12.68 3.99
N LEU A 225 5.60 -12.81 4.59
CA LEU A 225 6.86 -12.32 4.00
C LEU A 225 7.10 -12.92 2.63
N VAL A 226 7.00 -14.26 2.50
CA VAL A 226 7.22 -14.96 1.23
C VAL A 226 6.18 -14.56 0.18
N GLY A 227 4.90 -14.47 0.55
CA GLY A 227 3.82 -14.03 -0.34
C GLY A 227 4.02 -12.59 -0.83
N TYR A 228 4.43 -11.69 0.06
CA TYR A 228 4.71 -10.31 -0.31
C TYR A 228 5.95 -10.16 -1.21
N GLN A 229 6.98 -11.01 -1.11
CA GLN A 229 8.13 -10.95 -2.01
C GLN A 229 7.72 -11.15 -3.47
N ILE A 230 6.84 -12.11 -3.74
CA ILE A 230 6.31 -12.34 -5.10
C ILE A 230 5.58 -11.09 -5.61
N PHE A 231 4.80 -10.45 -4.77
CA PHE A 231 4.10 -9.21 -5.10
C PHE A 231 5.07 -8.04 -5.35
N TRP A 232 6.10 -7.86 -4.50
CA TRP A 232 7.08 -6.79 -4.61
C TRP A 232 7.94 -6.85 -5.87
N VAL A 233 8.26 -8.04 -6.38
CA VAL A 233 8.97 -8.20 -7.66
C VAL A 233 8.22 -7.48 -8.80
N THR A 234 6.89 -7.47 -8.76
CA THR A 234 6.08 -6.82 -9.79
C THR A 234 6.17 -5.29 -9.78
N TYR A 235 6.70 -4.66 -8.72
CA TYR A 235 6.93 -3.22 -8.67
C TYR A 235 8.05 -2.75 -9.60
N SER A 236 8.99 -3.63 -9.91
CA SER A 236 10.07 -3.33 -10.87
C SER A 236 9.63 -3.48 -12.33
N LEU A 237 8.41 -3.96 -12.58
CA LEU A 237 7.91 -4.22 -13.92
C LEU A 237 7.87 -2.96 -14.79
N ALA A 238 7.42 -1.84 -14.23
CA ALA A 238 7.35 -0.58 -14.96
C ALA A 238 8.72 -0.14 -15.49
N GLY A 239 9.74 -0.18 -14.64
CA GLY A 239 11.10 0.16 -15.02
C GLY A 239 11.70 -0.79 -16.07
N LEU A 240 11.40 -2.09 -15.97
CA LEU A 240 11.84 -3.09 -16.95
C LEU A 240 11.17 -2.86 -18.31
N LEU A 241 9.87 -2.65 -18.34
CA LEU A 241 9.12 -2.40 -19.57
C LEU A 241 9.62 -1.15 -20.30
N GLN A 242 9.97 -0.08 -19.57
CA GLN A 242 10.54 1.13 -20.16
C GLN A 242 11.98 0.96 -20.61
N SER A 243 12.85 0.34 -19.79
CA SER A 243 14.28 0.29 -20.08
C SER A 243 14.67 -0.76 -21.13
N ILE A 244 14.00 -1.93 -21.14
CA ILE A 244 14.31 -3.02 -22.06
C ILE A 244 13.43 -2.97 -23.30
N PHE A 245 12.11 -2.79 -23.12
CA PHE A 245 11.16 -2.83 -24.24
C PHE A 245 10.87 -1.46 -24.85
N GLN A 246 11.43 -0.38 -24.30
CA GLN A 246 11.30 1.01 -24.81
C GLN A 246 9.83 1.46 -24.96
N LEU A 247 8.93 0.93 -24.12
CA LEU A 247 7.52 1.26 -24.17
C LEU A 247 7.27 2.67 -23.62
N SER A 248 6.27 3.35 -24.19
CA SER A 248 5.87 4.68 -23.73
C SER A 248 5.37 4.66 -22.28
N ALA A 249 5.52 5.79 -21.56
CA ALA A 249 5.05 5.92 -20.17
C ALA A 249 3.55 5.59 -20.02
N VAL A 250 2.72 5.98 -21.00
CA VAL A 250 1.28 5.69 -21.01
C VAL A 250 1.02 4.18 -21.18
N THR A 251 1.73 3.53 -22.11
CA THR A 251 1.59 2.08 -22.34
C THR A 251 2.01 1.29 -21.11
N VAL A 252 3.14 1.64 -20.50
CA VAL A 252 3.62 1.01 -19.26
C VAL A 252 2.62 1.23 -18.12
N GLY A 253 2.12 2.46 -17.98
CA GLY A 253 1.06 2.78 -17.02
C GLY A 253 -0.18 1.92 -17.23
N ALA A 254 -0.65 1.73 -18.48
CA ALA A 254 -1.80 0.89 -18.78
C ALA A 254 -1.60 -0.58 -18.36
N ILE A 255 -0.43 -1.16 -18.63
CA ILE A 255 -0.08 -2.53 -18.25
C ILE A 255 -0.04 -2.67 -16.71
N THR A 256 0.64 -1.75 -16.04
CA THR A 256 0.82 -1.80 -14.58
C THR A 256 -0.48 -1.52 -13.82
N VAL A 257 -1.31 -0.59 -14.30
CA VAL A 257 -2.66 -0.33 -13.77
C VAL A 257 -3.57 -1.52 -14.04
N GLY A 258 -3.52 -2.13 -15.24
CA GLY A 258 -4.27 -3.35 -15.55
C GLY A 258 -3.99 -4.48 -14.56
N ARG A 259 -2.73 -4.63 -14.13
CA ARG A 259 -2.35 -5.59 -13.08
C ARG A 259 -3.04 -5.31 -11.74
N LEU A 260 -3.27 -4.05 -11.37
CA LEU A 260 -3.91 -3.71 -10.09
C LEU A 260 -5.35 -4.21 -10.00
N TRP A 261 -6.04 -4.34 -11.13
CA TRP A 261 -7.40 -4.90 -11.19
C TRP A 261 -7.47 -6.39 -10.85
N MET A 262 -6.33 -7.12 -10.92
CA MET A 262 -6.28 -8.52 -10.49
C MET A 262 -6.37 -8.68 -8.98
N ARG A 263 -5.97 -7.66 -8.20
CA ARG A 263 -5.97 -7.70 -6.73
C ARG A 263 -7.37 -7.83 -6.12
N PRO A 264 -8.37 -7.02 -6.47
CA PRO A 264 -9.74 -7.19 -5.98
C PRO A 264 -10.34 -8.54 -6.38
N LEU A 265 -10.09 -9.01 -7.60
CA LEU A 265 -10.57 -10.32 -8.05
C LEU A 265 -9.94 -11.46 -7.24
N GLY A 266 -8.61 -11.45 -7.10
CA GLY A 266 -7.87 -12.45 -6.32
C GLY A 266 -8.27 -12.46 -4.85
N GLY A 267 -8.48 -11.30 -4.23
CA GLY A 267 -8.89 -11.19 -2.84
C GLY A 267 -10.29 -11.75 -2.56
N VAL A 268 -11.25 -11.49 -3.46
CA VAL A 268 -12.60 -12.08 -3.37
C VAL A 268 -12.52 -13.60 -3.52
N LEU A 269 -11.84 -14.09 -4.55
CA LEU A 269 -11.67 -15.53 -4.78
C LEU A 269 -10.99 -16.22 -3.61
N ALA A 270 -9.91 -15.63 -3.07
CA ALA A 270 -9.20 -16.17 -1.92
C ALA A 270 -10.08 -16.23 -0.66
N GLY A 271 -10.95 -15.22 -0.46
CA GLY A 271 -11.91 -15.22 0.65
C GLY A 271 -12.89 -16.38 0.57
N PHE A 272 -13.50 -16.63 -0.61
CA PHE A 272 -14.41 -17.75 -0.83
C PHE A 272 -13.72 -19.12 -0.72
N ILE A 273 -12.51 -19.24 -1.30
CA ILE A 273 -11.73 -20.48 -1.25
C ILE A 273 -11.25 -20.76 0.18
N GLY A 274 -10.85 -19.73 0.92
CA GLY A 274 -10.40 -19.85 2.31
C GLY A 274 -11.47 -20.36 3.28
N ASP A 275 -12.75 -20.06 3.02
CA ASP A 275 -13.87 -20.59 3.79
C ASP A 275 -14.14 -22.08 3.48
N TYR A 276 -13.80 -22.55 2.27
CA TYR A 276 -14.05 -23.94 1.82
C TYR A 276 -12.90 -24.90 2.12
N PHE A 277 -11.65 -24.42 2.04
CA PHE A 277 -10.44 -25.22 2.23
C PHE A 277 -9.74 -24.82 3.51
N ARG A 278 -9.19 -25.80 4.24
CA ARG A 278 -8.25 -25.49 5.34
C ARG A 278 -7.10 -24.64 4.75
N VAL A 279 -6.98 -23.41 5.22
CA VAL A 279 -6.13 -22.34 4.64
C VAL A 279 -4.66 -22.76 4.46
N ILE A 280 -4.10 -23.56 5.36
CA ILE A 280 -2.67 -23.93 5.37
C ILE A 280 -2.24 -24.78 4.14
N PRO A 281 -2.92 -25.87 3.78
CA PRO A 281 -2.54 -26.65 2.59
C PRO A 281 -2.73 -25.86 1.28
N PHE A 282 -3.77 -25.02 1.21
CA PHE A 282 -4.07 -24.23 0.03
C PHE A 282 -3.00 -23.17 -0.25
N LEU A 283 -2.51 -22.48 0.78
CA LEU A 283 -1.40 -21.51 0.65
C LEU A 283 -0.11 -22.20 0.19
N GLY A 284 0.17 -23.41 0.69
CA GLY A 284 1.32 -24.20 0.25
C GLY A 284 1.27 -24.55 -1.24
N VAL A 285 0.11 -24.99 -1.73
CA VAL A 285 -0.09 -25.32 -3.16
C VAL A 285 0.02 -24.06 -4.03
N LEU A 286 -0.57 -22.92 -3.61
CA LEU A 286 -0.48 -21.65 -4.33
C LEU A 286 0.96 -21.14 -4.44
N MET A 287 1.75 -21.25 -3.38
CA MET A 287 3.14 -20.84 -3.38
C MET A 287 4.01 -21.75 -4.27
N LEU A 288 3.76 -23.05 -4.29
CA LEU A 288 4.44 -23.99 -5.16
C LEU A 288 4.08 -23.79 -6.65
N SER A 289 2.83 -23.44 -6.95
CA SER A 289 2.39 -23.18 -8.32
C SER A 289 2.88 -21.82 -8.87
N ALA A 290 3.17 -20.86 -7.99
CA ALA A 290 3.71 -19.55 -8.37
C ALA A 290 5.23 -19.56 -8.58
N HIS A 291 5.91 -20.67 -8.29
CA HIS A 291 7.34 -20.81 -8.54
C HIS A 291 7.57 -20.97 -10.04
N PRO A 292 8.29 -20.03 -10.72
CA PRO A 292 8.62 -20.22 -12.12
C PRO A 292 9.46 -21.50 -12.23
N ARG A 293 9.00 -22.47 -13.02
CA ARG A 293 9.82 -23.59 -13.43
C ARG A 293 10.97 -22.99 -14.26
N PHE A 294 12.12 -22.81 -13.65
CA PHE A 294 13.36 -22.64 -14.38
C PHE A 294 13.62 -24.00 -15.02
N ASP A 295 13.26 -24.16 -16.28
CA ASP A 295 13.72 -25.25 -17.10
C ASP A 295 15.24 -25.09 -17.23
N MET A 296 16.00 -25.83 -16.40
CA MET A 296 17.46 -25.90 -16.46
C MET A 296 17.96 -26.66 -17.71
N ASP A 297 17.05 -27.16 -18.54
CA ASP A 297 17.41 -27.90 -19.74
C ASP A 297 17.69 -27.03 -20.97
N ALA A 298 17.48 -25.70 -20.89
CA ALA A 298 17.78 -24.80 -22.02
C ALA A 298 19.24 -24.30 -22.08
N ALA A 299 20.08 -24.61 -21.08
CA ALA A 299 21.46 -24.14 -21.01
C ALA A 299 22.49 -25.18 -21.47
N GLY A 300 22.06 -26.32 -21.97
CA GLY A 300 22.91 -27.50 -22.24
C GLY A 300 23.19 -27.86 -23.68
N HIS A 301 22.90 -27.05 -24.69
CA HIS A 301 23.29 -27.34 -26.09
C HIS A 301 23.74 -26.08 -26.80
N GLY A 302 25.04 -25.82 -26.70
CA GLY A 302 25.70 -24.74 -27.42
C GLY A 302 27.22 -24.82 -27.32
N SER A 303 27.80 -26.02 -27.59
CA SER A 303 29.24 -26.15 -27.88
C SER A 303 29.44 -27.36 -28.75
N GLU A 304 29.38 -27.15 -30.07
CA GLU A 304 30.23 -27.81 -31.10
C GLU A 304 30.41 -26.85 -32.26
#